data_0185d32c1c178208e2c0fd1434145f18
#
_entry.id   0185d32c1c178208e2c0fd1434145f18
#
_cell.length_a   1.000
_cell.length_b   1.000
_cell.length_c   1.000
_cell.angle_alpha   90.00
_cell.angle_beta   90.00
_cell.angle_gamma   90.00
#
_symmetry.space_group_name_H-M   'P 1'
#
loop_
_entity.id
_entity.type
_entity.pdbx_description
1 polymer ?
#
loop_
_entity_poly.entity_id
_entity_poly.type
_entity_poly.pdbx_seq_one_letter_code
_entity_poly.pdbx_strand_id
1 'polypeptide(L)'
;MKNNRYSAIVTLVFLIGATIAANYLGFRANTDTGAIANQTFNDRSYFFPAGYVFTTIWPVIYTGIMAWAVYQALPANQDNPRFRAAAPWLIVNVVLNAIWVWVFGMQAFVSTLPIIAVLLYTAVVAYRKLRIGQEPVGRWERILQIPISIYLAWLTVATVANVALALVARNWNGFGLSYEVWGLIMLLVGVGLAAFLYRGLGNDVVIPLVYVYAYIGIIVRYSDVPLVLAGAAIGAVALAALSAYHFIGGRALGKQ
;
A
#
# COMPACT_ATOMS: atom_id res chain seq x y z
N MET A 1 -25.42 -14.32 19.36
CA MET A 1 -25.31 -14.82 17.96
C MET A 1 -25.94 -13.91 16.90
N LYS A 2 -27.22 -13.44 17.04
CA LYS A 2 -27.83 -12.54 16.02
C LYS A 2 -27.04 -11.24 15.75
N ASN A 3 -26.44 -10.66 16.78
CA ASN A 3 -25.71 -9.37 16.66
C ASN A 3 -24.39 -9.48 15.84
N ASN A 4 -23.73 -10.64 15.86
CA ASN A 4 -22.45 -10.84 15.17
C ASN A 4 -22.64 -10.98 13.66
N ARG A 5 -23.67 -11.71 13.23
CA ARG A 5 -24.03 -11.87 11.82
C ARG A 5 -24.39 -10.52 11.18
N TYR A 6 -25.16 -9.70 11.90
CA TYR A 6 -25.51 -8.35 11.45
C TYR A 6 -24.27 -7.48 11.25
N SER A 7 -23.36 -7.47 12.23
CA SER A 7 -22.09 -6.72 12.13
C SER A 7 -21.24 -7.16 10.94
N ALA A 8 -21.11 -8.47 10.69
CA ALA A 8 -20.35 -8.99 9.56
C ALA A 8 -20.96 -8.60 8.21
N ILE A 9 -22.29 -8.64 8.08
CA ILE A 9 -23.00 -8.23 6.88
C ILE A 9 -22.87 -6.72 6.65
N VAL A 10 -23.00 -5.91 7.69
CA VAL A 10 -22.78 -4.46 7.60
C VAL A 10 -21.38 -4.14 7.12
N THR A 11 -20.37 -4.80 7.69
CA THR A 11 -18.98 -4.65 7.23
C THR A 11 -18.83 -5.01 5.76
N LEU A 12 -19.41 -6.12 5.32
CA LEU A 12 -19.39 -6.56 3.92
C LEU A 12 -19.98 -5.49 2.98
N VAL A 13 -21.19 -5.00 3.32
CA VAL A 13 -21.88 -3.98 2.52
C VAL A 13 -21.07 -2.69 2.44
N PHE A 14 -20.52 -2.24 3.57
CA PHE A 14 -19.70 -1.02 3.60
C PHE A 14 -18.42 -1.16 2.79
N LEU A 15 -17.67 -2.27 2.93
CA LEU A 15 -16.43 -2.48 2.20
C LEU A 15 -16.65 -2.58 0.70
N ILE A 16 -17.66 -3.31 0.26
CA ILE A 16 -18.03 -3.42 -1.16
C ILE A 16 -18.53 -2.07 -1.68
N GLY A 17 -19.46 -1.44 -0.97
CA GLY A 17 -20.05 -0.16 -1.38
C GLY A 17 -19.00 0.95 -1.48
N ALA A 18 -18.11 1.07 -0.50
CA ALA A 18 -17.04 2.07 -0.53
C ALA A 18 -15.99 1.79 -1.60
N THR A 19 -15.68 0.51 -1.88
CA THR A 19 -14.78 0.13 -2.99
C THR A 19 -15.39 0.50 -4.33
N ILE A 20 -16.68 0.22 -4.55
CA ILE A 20 -17.41 0.63 -5.76
C ILE A 20 -17.44 2.16 -5.88
N ALA A 21 -17.71 2.87 -4.77
CA ALA A 21 -17.73 4.32 -4.75
C ALA A 21 -16.35 4.91 -5.08
N ALA A 22 -15.26 4.36 -4.56
CA ALA A 22 -13.91 4.80 -4.87
C ALA A 22 -13.59 4.65 -6.37
N ASN A 23 -13.94 3.52 -6.96
CA ASN A 23 -13.75 3.29 -8.39
C ASN A 23 -14.64 4.21 -9.24
N TYR A 24 -15.91 4.40 -8.85
CA TYR A 24 -16.83 5.30 -9.56
C TYR A 24 -16.37 6.76 -9.48
N LEU A 25 -15.95 7.24 -8.31
CA LEU A 25 -15.43 8.59 -8.12
C LEU A 25 -14.13 8.79 -8.89
N GLY A 26 -13.24 7.80 -8.91
CA GLY A 26 -12.06 7.80 -9.74
C GLY A 26 -12.39 7.94 -11.22
N PHE A 27 -13.33 7.14 -11.73
CA PHE A 27 -13.80 7.21 -13.10
C PHE A 27 -14.42 8.57 -13.44
N ARG A 28 -15.31 9.09 -12.58
CA ARG A 28 -15.99 10.41 -12.79
C ARG A 28 -15.03 11.59 -12.74
N ALA A 29 -14.01 11.53 -11.89
CA ALA A 29 -12.99 12.54 -11.79
C ALA A 29 -11.92 12.42 -12.90
N ASN A 30 -12.06 11.45 -13.80
CA ASN A 30 -11.02 11.05 -14.76
C ASN A 30 -9.67 10.85 -14.08
N THR A 31 -9.73 10.26 -12.88
CA THR A 31 -8.58 10.16 -11.99
C THR A 31 -7.74 8.95 -12.38
N ASP A 32 -6.99 9.07 -13.45
CA ASP A 32 -5.78 8.28 -13.62
C ASP A 32 -4.71 8.89 -12.71
N THR A 33 -4.60 8.34 -11.50
CA THR A 33 -3.62 8.82 -10.52
C THR A 33 -2.19 8.76 -11.06
N GLY A 34 -1.90 7.81 -11.94
CA GLY A 34 -0.61 7.71 -12.62
C GLY A 34 -0.40 8.83 -13.63
N ALA A 35 -1.38 9.12 -14.47
CA ALA A 35 -1.30 10.20 -15.46
C ALA A 35 -1.21 11.59 -14.80
N ILE A 36 -2.06 11.86 -13.80
CA ILE A 36 -2.04 13.13 -13.04
C ILE A 36 -0.68 13.33 -12.37
N ALA A 37 -0.16 12.31 -11.69
CA ALA A 37 1.14 12.41 -11.05
C ALA A 37 2.27 12.57 -12.08
N ASN A 38 2.21 11.86 -13.22
CA ASN A 38 3.18 12.03 -14.31
C ASN A 38 3.23 13.48 -14.83
N GLN A 39 2.07 14.09 -15.08
CA GLN A 39 1.97 15.48 -15.53
C GLN A 39 2.49 16.45 -14.48
N THR A 40 2.20 16.20 -13.20
CA THR A 40 2.61 17.10 -12.11
C THR A 40 4.09 16.99 -11.78
N PHE A 41 4.63 15.78 -11.78
CA PHE A 41 6.07 15.59 -11.50
C PHE A 41 6.94 16.17 -12.60
N ASN A 42 6.61 15.93 -13.87
CA ASN A 42 7.34 16.46 -15.04
C ASN A 42 8.87 16.57 -14.79
N ASP A 43 9.48 15.44 -14.42
CA ASP A 43 10.91 15.29 -14.10
C ASP A 43 11.42 16.06 -12.86
N ARG A 44 10.52 16.59 -12.04
CA ARG A 44 10.85 17.24 -10.75
C ARG A 44 10.80 16.30 -9.56
N SER A 45 10.59 15.00 -9.76
CA SER A 45 10.71 13.97 -8.73
C SER A 45 10.91 12.60 -9.37
N TYR A 46 11.89 11.85 -8.84
CA TYR A 46 12.26 10.53 -9.34
C TYR A 46 11.82 9.38 -8.43
N PHE A 47 10.94 9.63 -7.46
CA PHE A 47 10.33 8.60 -6.63
C PHE A 47 8.87 8.36 -7.04
N PHE A 48 8.63 8.03 -8.31
CA PHE A 48 7.30 7.70 -8.80
C PHE A 48 7.39 6.59 -9.86
N PRO A 49 6.80 5.42 -9.59
CA PRO A 49 6.89 4.28 -10.51
C PRO A 49 6.15 4.53 -11.84
N ALA A 50 6.46 3.74 -12.85
CA ALA A 50 5.78 3.76 -14.14
C ALA A 50 4.26 3.50 -13.98
N GLY A 51 3.46 4.07 -14.87
CA GLY A 51 1.99 4.06 -14.77
C GLY A 51 1.37 2.68 -14.65
N TYR A 52 1.94 1.64 -15.30
CA TYR A 52 1.44 0.27 -15.22
C TYR A 52 1.44 -0.30 -13.79
N VAL A 53 2.32 0.19 -12.91
CA VAL A 53 2.35 -0.23 -11.50
C VAL A 53 1.04 0.12 -10.80
N PHE A 54 0.48 1.29 -11.10
CA PHE A 54 -0.80 1.72 -10.53
C PHE A 54 -1.98 0.94 -11.11
N THR A 55 -2.00 0.73 -12.43
CA THR A 55 -3.10 0.03 -13.10
C THR A 55 -3.18 -1.45 -12.74
N THR A 56 -2.11 -2.03 -12.23
CA THR A 56 -2.06 -3.45 -11.83
C THR A 56 -2.24 -3.66 -10.33
N ILE A 57 -1.68 -2.80 -9.48
CA ILE A 57 -1.71 -3.03 -8.03
C ILE A 57 -3.08 -2.74 -7.40
N TRP A 58 -3.78 -1.68 -7.84
CA TRP A 58 -5.08 -1.33 -7.29
C TRP A 58 -6.16 -2.39 -7.49
N PRO A 59 -6.31 -3.00 -8.68
CA PRO A 59 -7.23 -4.12 -8.88
C PRO A 59 -6.94 -5.30 -7.95
N VAL A 60 -5.67 -5.64 -7.72
CA VAL A 60 -5.27 -6.71 -6.78
C VAL A 60 -5.70 -6.36 -5.36
N ILE A 61 -5.44 -5.13 -4.90
CA ILE A 61 -5.82 -4.64 -3.58
C ILE A 61 -7.34 -4.69 -3.41
N TYR A 62 -8.11 -4.07 -4.30
CA TYR A 62 -9.56 -3.98 -4.16
C TYR A 62 -10.24 -5.33 -4.26
N THR A 63 -9.84 -6.18 -5.21
CA THR A 63 -10.37 -7.55 -5.31
C THR A 63 -10.08 -8.35 -4.04
N GLY A 64 -8.86 -8.21 -3.50
CA GLY A 64 -8.48 -8.89 -2.27
C GLY A 64 -9.24 -8.42 -1.04
N ILE A 65 -9.46 -7.10 -0.89
CA ILE A 65 -10.27 -6.54 0.20
C ILE A 65 -11.72 -7.01 0.09
N MET A 66 -12.29 -7.04 -1.11
CA MET A 66 -13.64 -7.56 -1.34
C MET A 66 -13.73 -9.05 -1.00
N ALA A 67 -12.75 -9.85 -1.44
CA ALA A 67 -12.71 -11.27 -1.12
C ALA A 67 -12.60 -11.52 0.40
N TRP A 68 -11.78 -10.70 1.09
CA TRP A 68 -11.69 -10.74 2.56
C TRP A 68 -13.03 -10.35 3.22
N ALA A 69 -13.72 -9.32 2.69
CA ALA A 69 -15.01 -8.88 3.21
C ALA A 69 -16.08 -9.99 3.11
N VAL A 70 -16.07 -10.74 2.00
CA VAL A 70 -16.96 -11.93 1.85
C VAL A 70 -16.55 -13.02 2.85
N TYR A 71 -15.26 -13.33 2.94
CA TYR A 71 -14.75 -14.39 3.81
C TYR A 71 -15.09 -14.16 5.29
N GLN A 72 -14.91 -12.95 5.80
CA GLN A 72 -15.21 -12.61 7.18
C GLN A 72 -16.72 -12.65 7.49
N ALA A 73 -17.58 -12.50 6.48
CA ALA A 73 -19.04 -12.55 6.62
C ALA A 73 -19.62 -13.99 6.59
N LEU A 74 -18.82 -14.99 6.22
CA LEU A 74 -19.26 -16.40 6.22
C LEU A 74 -19.66 -16.84 7.64
N PRO A 75 -20.66 -17.69 7.79
CA PRO A 75 -21.14 -18.17 9.11
C PRO A 75 -20.04 -18.75 9.99
N ALA A 76 -19.04 -19.43 9.39
CA ALA A 76 -17.92 -19.99 10.10
C ALA A 76 -16.92 -18.95 10.65
N ASN A 77 -16.93 -17.72 10.12
CA ASN A 77 -15.91 -16.70 10.41
C ASN A 77 -16.47 -15.47 11.13
N GLN A 78 -17.79 -15.28 11.15
CA GLN A 78 -18.44 -14.09 11.69
C GLN A 78 -18.16 -13.84 13.20
N ASP A 79 -17.80 -14.88 13.93
CA ASP A 79 -17.47 -14.82 15.36
C ASP A 79 -15.97 -14.66 15.63
N ASN A 80 -15.13 -14.61 14.59
CA ASN A 80 -13.68 -14.43 14.73
C ASN A 80 -13.38 -13.07 15.37
N PRO A 81 -12.75 -13.04 16.57
CA PRO A 81 -12.52 -11.80 17.31
C PRO A 81 -11.54 -10.85 16.57
N ARG A 82 -10.61 -11.39 15.78
CA ARG A 82 -9.65 -10.60 15.00
C ARG A 82 -10.37 -9.85 13.88
N PHE A 83 -11.29 -10.51 13.16
CA PHE A 83 -12.06 -9.89 12.09
C PHE A 83 -12.96 -8.78 12.63
N ARG A 84 -13.62 -9.03 13.74
CA ARG A 84 -14.47 -8.02 14.41
C ARG A 84 -13.67 -6.81 14.89
N ALA A 85 -12.45 -7.02 15.40
CA ALA A 85 -11.59 -5.95 15.86
C ALA A 85 -11.00 -5.12 14.70
N ALA A 86 -10.79 -5.74 13.52
CA ALA A 86 -10.23 -5.08 12.33
C ALA A 86 -11.30 -4.36 11.49
N ALA A 87 -12.53 -4.90 11.45
CA ALA A 87 -13.61 -4.43 10.59
C ALA A 87 -13.87 -2.91 10.64
N PRO A 88 -14.02 -2.25 11.80
CA PRO A 88 -14.29 -0.80 11.83
C PRO A 88 -13.13 0.01 11.22
N TRP A 89 -11.90 -0.43 11.41
CA TRP A 89 -10.72 0.24 10.84
C TRP A 89 -10.65 0.10 9.33
N LEU A 90 -11.00 -1.06 8.79
CA LEU A 90 -11.08 -1.28 7.35
C LEU A 90 -12.23 -0.48 6.72
N ILE A 91 -13.38 -0.37 7.38
CA ILE A 91 -14.49 0.46 6.92
C ILE A 91 -14.04 1.93 6.81
N VAL A 92 -13.48 2.49 7.88
CA VAL A 92 -12.98 3.87 7.89
C VAL A 92 -11.93 4.06 6.80
N ASN A 93 -11.01 3.09 6.66
CA ASN A 93 -9.96 3.13 5.67
C ASN A 93 -10.50 3.20 4.24
N VAL A 94 -11.43 2.31 3.86
CA VAL A 94 -11.95 2.27 2.48
C VAL A 94 -12.80 3.52 2.16
N VAL A 95 -13.53 4.07 3.13
CA VAL A 95 -14.24 5.35 2.98
C VAL A 95 -13.25 6.49 2.74
N LEU A 96 -12.20 6.58 3.55
CA LEU A 96 -11.15 7.58 3.39
C LEU A 96 -10.39 7.42 2.06
N ASN A 97 -10.21 6.19 1.58
CA ASN A 97 -9.61 5.93 0.28
C ASN A 97 -10.46 6.54 -0.85
N ALA A 98 -11.79 6.37 -0.81
CA ALA A 98 -12.68 7.01 -1.78
C ALA A 98 -12.57 8.55 -1.75
N ILE A 99 -12.50 9.15 -0.55
CA ILE A 99 -12.29 10.59 -0.38
C ILE A 99 -10.92 11.01 -0.92
N TRP A 100 -9.88 10.23 -0.63
CA TRP A 100 -8.52 10.49 -1.13
C TRP A 100 -8.47 10.49 -2.66
N VAL A 101 -9.06 9.47 -3.32
CA VAL A 101 -9.14 9.39 -4.79
C VAL A 101 -9.82 10.65 -5.37
N TRP A 102 -10.93 11.08 -4.77
CA TRP A 102 -11.65 12.27 -5.23
C TRP A 102 -10.82 13.55 -5.05
N VAL A 103 -10.25 13.79 -3.86
CA VAL A 103 -9.43 14.98 -3.57
C VAL A 103 -8.15 14.99 -4.43
N PHE A 104 -7.56 13.83 -4.68
CA PHE A 104 -6.41 13.67 -5.58
C PHE A 104 -6.79 14.04 -7.02
N GLY A 105 -7.95 13.60 -7.50
CA GLY A 105 -8.47 13.95 -8.83
C GLY A 105 -8.70 15.44 -9.02
N MET A 106 -9.01 16.17 -7.93
CA MET A 106 -9.09 17.64 -7.93
C MET A 106 -7.70 18.32 -7.93
N GLN A 107 -6.62 17.56 -7.96
CA GLN A 107 -5.22 18.02 -7.88
C GLN A 107 -4.91 18.84 -6.61
N ALA A 108 -5.71 18.66 -5.55
CA ALA A 108 -5.52 19.30 -4.26
C ALA A 108 -4.48 18.53 -3.41
N PHE A 109 -3.25 18.36 -3.93
CA PHE A 109 -2.25 17.43 -3.41
C PHE A 109 -1.84 17.68 -1.95
N VAL A 110 -1.82 18.93 -1.50
CA VAL A 110 -1.54 19.22 -0.09
C VAL A 110 -2.68 18.73 0.82
N SER A 111 -3.92 18.85 0.36
CA SER A 111 -5.09 18.40 1.11
C SER A 111 -5.17 16.86 1.19
N THR A 112 -4.49 16.14 0.29
CA THR A 112 -4.43 14.67 0.36
C THR A 112 -3.49 14.17 1.47
N LEU A 113 -2.55 14.99 1.97
CA LEU A 113 -1.57 14.58 2.98
C LEU A 113 -2.22 14.13 4.31
N PRO A 114 -3.11 14.90 4.95
CA PRO A 114 -3.77 14.42 6.16
C PRO A 114 -4.63 13.18 5.91
N ILE A 115 -5.25 13.08 4.74
CA ILE A 115 -6.10 11.93 4.40
C ILE A 115 -5.25 10.66 4.28
N ILE A 116 -4.12 10.71 3.54
CA ILE A 116 -3.26 9.53 3.38
C ILE A 116 -2.55 9.15 4.69
N ALA A 117 -2.27 10.10 5.57
CA ALA A 117 -1.75 9.82 6.91
C ALA A 117 -2.73 9.02 7.76
N VAL A 118 -4.03 9.39 7.75
CA VAL A 118 -5.07 8.64 8.44
C VAL A 118 -5.33 7.30 7.76
N LEU A 119 -5.27 7.23 6.42
CA LEU A 119 -5.33 5.97 5.67
C LEU A 119 -4.24 5.00 6.13
N LEU A 120 -3.00 5.46 6.19
CA LEU A 120 -1.88 4.64 6.64
C LEU A 120 -2.06 4.19 8.10
N TYR A 121 -2.45 5.09 8.98
CA TYR A 121 -2.72 4.77 10.38
C TYR A 121 -3.80 3.68 10.52
N THR A 122 -4.95 3.85 9.88
CA THR A 122 -6.05 2.88 9.95
C THR A 122 -5.69 1.54 9.34
N ALA A 123 -4.89 1.52 8.27
CA ALA A 123 -4.36 0.29 7.68
C ALA A 123 -3.41 -0.46 8.64
N VAL A 124 -2.49 0.26 9.31
CA VAL A 124 -1.60 -0.34 10.32
C VAL A 124 -2.39 -0.92 11.48
N VAL A 125 -3.41 -0.20 11.97
CA VAL A 125 -4.26 -0.70 13.07
C VAL A 125 -5.03 -1.95 12.63
N ALA A 126 -5.66 -1.94 11.47
CA ALA A 126 -6.37 -3.10 10.92
C ALA A 126 -5.45 -4.32 10.78
N TYR A 127 -4.26 -4.11 10.19
CA TYR A 127 -3.25 -5.16 10.02
C TYR A 127 -2.87 -5.81 11.36
N ARG A 128 -2.58 -4.98 12.38
CA ARG A 128 -2.24 -5.46 13.74
C ARG A 128 -3.41 -6.19 14.41
N LYS A 129 -4.66 -5.72 14.23
CA LYS A 129 -5.86 -6.40 14.76
C LYS A 129 -6.09 -7.77 14.10
N LEU A 130 -5.74 -7.91 12.84
CA LEU A 130 -5.78 -9.19 12.13
C LEU A 130 -4.66 -10.14 12.54
N ARG A 131 -3.62 -9.66 13.25
CA ARG A 131 -2.44 -10.43 13.68
C ARG A 131 -1.73 -11.15 12.53
N ILE A 132 -1.64 -10.48 11.38
CA ILE A 132 -1.01 -11.04 10.19
C ILE A 132 0.45 -11.39 10.49
N GLY A 133 0.86 -12.63 10.14
CA GLY A 133 2.21 -13.15 10.40
C GLY A 133 2.51 -13.51 11.86
N GLN A 134 1.59 -13.30 12.81
CA GLN A 134 1.81 -13.54 14.24
C GLN A 134 1.15 -14.83 14.75
N GLU A 135 0.15 -15.35 14.05
CA GLU A 135 -0.58 -16.54 14.43
C GLU A 135 -0.71 -17.51 13.25
N PRO A 136 -0.67 -18.83 13.51
CA PRO A 136 -1.01 -19.79 12.48
C PRO A 136 -2.49 -19.68 12.11
N VAL A 137 -2.75 -19.56 10.82
CA VAL A 137 -4.10 -19.43 10.27
C VAL A 137 -4.36 -20.47 9.18
N GLY A 138 -5.62 -20.75 8.92
CA GLY A 138 -6.02 -21.64 7.84
C GLY A 138 -5.55 -21.15 6.46
N ARG A 139 -5.46 -22.07 5.49
CA ARG A 139 -4.95 -21.78 4.14
C ARG A 139 -5.66 -20.60 3.48
N TRP A 140 -6.98 -20.57 3.53
CA TRP A 140 -7.78 -19.53 2.90
C TRP A 140 -7.58 -18.17 3.57
N GLU A 141 -7.54 -18.12 4.89
CA GLU A 141 -7.27 -16.88 5.62
C GLU A 141 -5.89 -16.34 5.27
N ARG A 142 -4.87 -17.21 5.18
CA ARG A 142 -3.51 -16.82 4.79
C ARG A 142 -3.47 -16.19 3.41
N ILE A 143 -4.17 -16.78 2.42
CA ILE A 143 -4.25 -16.24 1.05
C ILE A 143 -4.92 -14.86 1.07
N LEU A 144 -5.99 -14.69 1.86
CA LEU A 144 -6.74 -13.45 1.93
C LEU A 144 -6.05 -12.36 2.78
N GLN A 145 -5.05 -12.71 3.57
CA GLN A 145 -4.19 -11.75 4.25
C GLN A 145 -3.19 -11.08 3.30
N ILE A 146 -2.77 -11.75 2.23
CA ILE A 146 -1.78 -11.22 1.25
C ILE A 146 -2.21 -9.88 0.66
N PRO A 147 -3.43 -9.68 0.14
CA PRO A 147 -3.87 -8.38 -0.36
C PRO A 147 -3.86 -7.26 0.69
N ILE A 148 -4.10 -7.59 1.96
CA ILE A 148 -4.06 -6.62 3.06
C ILE A 148 -2.61 -6.18 3.31
N SER A 149 -1.67 -7.12 3.25
CA SER A 149 -0.23 -6.84 3.32
C SER A 149 0.25 -6.01 2.13
N ILE A 150 -0.20 -6.34 0.91
CA ILE A 150 0.06 -5.56 -0.30
C ILE A 150 -0.48 -4.13 -0.12
N TYR A 151 -1.70 -3.99 0.35
CA TYR A 151 -2.33 -2.69 0.55
C TYR A 151 -1.56 -1.82 1.55
N LEU A 152 -1.21 -2.38 2.71
CA LEU A 152 -0.43 -1.65 3.71
C LEU A 152 0.93 -1.20 3.16
N ALA A 153 1.67 -2.09 2.53
CA ALA A 153 2.95 -1.77 1.92
C ALA A 153 2.81 -0.71 0.81
N TRP A 154 1.79 -0.85 -0.05
CA TRP A 154 1.51 0.13 -1.09
C TRP A 154 1.14 1.50 -0.54
N LEU A 155 0.36 1.59 0.55
CA LEU A 155 0.05 2.85 1.20
C LEU A 155 1.30 3.57 1.73
N THR A 156 2.33 2.84 2.18
CA THR A 156 3.58 3.48 2.61
C THR A 156 4.35 4.06 1.43
N VAL A 157 4.44 3.33 0.30
CA VAL A 157 5.02 3.84 -0.95
C VAL A 157 4.23 5.06 -1.45
N ALA A 158 2.90 4.95 -1.48
CA ALA A 158 2.01 6.03 -1.91
C ALA A 158 2.10 7.26 -1.00
N THR A 159 2.33 7.10 0.30
CA THR A 159 2.52 8.21 1.24
C THR A 159 3.77 9.00 0.90
N VAL A 160 4.90 8.33 0.67
CA VAL A 160 6.16 8.98 0.26
C VAL A 160 5.97 9.71 -1.08
N ALA A 161 5.36 9.06 -2.06
CA ALA A 161 5.07 9.67 -3.36
C ALA A 161 4.11 10.86 -3.23
N ASN A 162 3.11 10.79 -2.37
CA ASN A 162 2.15 11.88 -2.15
C ASN A 162 2.81 13.11 -1.50
N VAL A 163 3.73 12.90 -0.55
CA VAL A 163 4.53 14.00 0.03
C VAL A 163 5.39 14.65 -1.06
N ALA A 164 6.10 13.85 -1.86
CA ALA A 164 6.91 14.36 -2.96
C ALA A 164 6.06 15.18 -3.96
N LEU A 165 4.88 14.67 -4.31
CA LEU A 165 3.94 15.36 -5.20
C LEU A 165 3.46 16.71 -4.64
N ALA A 166 3.12 16.75 -3.36
CA ALA A 166 2.69 17.98 -2.69
C ALA A 166 3.82 19.02 -2.63
N LEU A 167 5.07 18.60 -2.42
CA LEU A 167 6.25 19.48 -2.44
C LEU A 167 6.51 20.04 -3.85
N VAL A 168 6.45 19.18 -4.87
CA VAL A 168 6.58 19.59 -6.28
C VAL A 168 5.49 20.61 -6.67
N ALA A 169 4.23 20.34 -6.28
CA ALA A 169 3.11 21.24 -6.54
C ALA A 169 3.25 22.63 -5.86
N ARG A 170 4.05 22.68 -4.78
CA ARG A 170 4.39 23.95 -4.09
C ARG A 170 5.67 24.60 -4.57
N ASN A 171 6.27 24.09 -5.66
CA ASN A 171 7.54 24.57 -6.20
C ASN A 171 8.67 24.58 -5.15
N TRP A 172 8.69 23.58 -4.29
CA TRP A 172 9.75 23.43 -3.30
C TRP A 172 11.11 23.24 -3.99
N ASN A 173 12.11 24.01 -3.55
CA ASN A 173 13.43 24.07 -4.17
C ASN A 173 14.40 22.94 -3.78
N GLY A 174 13.92 21.93 -3.00
CA GLY A 174 14.76 20.79 -2.61
C GLY A 174 15.97 21.16 -1.72
N PHE A 175 15.95 22.28 -1.02
CA PHE A 175 17.13 22.82 -0.30
C PHE A 175 18.36 22.97 -1.22
N GLY A 176 18.16 23.20 -2.52
CA GLY A 176 19.22 23.35 -3.50
C GLY A 176 19.83 22.03 -3.99
N LEU A 177 19.35 20.87 -3.54
CA LEU A 177 19.76 19.57 -4.08
C LEU A 177 19.05 19.28 -5.40
N SER A 178 19.72 18.52 -6.29
CA SER A 178 19.09 18.10 -7.54
C SER A 178 17.96 17.10 -7.30
N TYR A 179 17.03 16.99 -8.26
CA TYR A 179 15.91 16.05 -8.16
C TYR A 179 16.38 14.58 -8.18
N GLU A 180 17.50 14.27 -8.84
CA GLU A 180 18.10 12.94 -8.84
C GLU A 180 18.61 12.55 -7.43
N VAL A 181 19.25 13.49 -6.73
CA VAL A 181 19.73 13.28 -5.35
C VAL A 181 18.53 13.07 -4.42
N TRP A 182 17.47 13.85 -4.56
CA TRP A 182 16.23 13.61 -3.80
C TRP A 182 15.58 12.27 -4.15
N GLY A 183 15.61 11.87 -5.43
CA GLY A 183 15.17 10.54 -5.85
C GLY A 183 15.93 9.43 -5.12
N LEU A 184 17.25 9.52 -5.07
CA LEU A 184 18.07 8.57 -4.33
C LEU A 184 17.78 8.57 -2.84
N ILE A 185 17.62 9.74 -2.19
CA ILE A 185 17.24 9.84 -0.77
C ILE A 185 15.91 9.14 -0.52
N MET A 186 14.90 9.37 -1.35
CA MET A 186 13.59 8.74 -1.21
C MET A 186 13.63 7.22 -1.41
N LEU A 187 14.47 6.74 -2.33
CA LEU A 187 14.72 5.30 -2.50
C LEU A 187 15.34 4.69 -1.24
N LEU A 188 16.34 5.34 -0.65
CA LEU A 188 16.95 4.88 0.61
C LEU A 188 15.95 4.90 1.76
N VAL A 189 15.13 5.95 1.89
CA VAL A 189 14.02 6.02 2.85
C VAL A 189 13.05 4.86 2.62
N GLY A 190 12.70 4.55 1.37
CA GLY A 190 11.83 3.43 1.02
C GLY A 190 12.40 2.08 1.45
N VAL A 191 13.69 1.82 1.22
CA VAL A 191 14.36 0.60 1.72
C VAL A 191 14.29 0.52 3.25
N GLY A 192 14.59 1.63 3.92
CA GLY A 192 14.51 1.72 5.40
C GLY A 192 13.10 1.44 5.93
N LEU A 193 12.09 2.04 5.32
CA LEU A 193 10.67 1.82 5.68
C LEU A 193 10.25 0.36 5.44
N ALA A 194 10.60 -0.22 4.29
CA ALA A 194 10.28 -1.61 3.99
C ALA A 194 10.91 -2.57 5.01
N ALA A 195 12.18 -2.37 5.35
CA ALA A 195 12.89 -3.18 6.34
C ALA A 195 12.33 -3.00 7.77
N PHE A 196 11.99 -1.76 8.13
CA PHE A 196 11.37 -1.44 9.43
C PHE A 196 10.00 -2.10 9.58
N LEU A 197 9.14 -1.97 8.57
CA LEU A 197 7.81 -2.57 8.57
C LEU A 197 7.87 -4.10 8.53
N TYR A 198 8.75 -4.67 7.71
CA TYR A 198 8.99 -6.11 7.67
C TYR A 198 9.28 -6.66 9.08
N ARG A 199 10.24 -6.06 9.80
CA ARG A 199 10.59 -6.49 11.15
C ARG A 199 9.50 -6.20 12.19
N GLY A 200 8.87 -5.04 12.10
CA GLY A 200 7.86 -4.56 13.07
C GLY A 200 6.49 -5.22 12.92
N LEU A 201 6.23 -5.89 11.80
CA LEU A 201 4.93 -6.49 11.46
C LEU A 201 5.02 -8.01 11.20
N GLY A 202 5.79 -8.73 12.00
CA GLY A 202 5.81 -10.19 12.00
C GLY A 202 6.62 -10.82 10.86
N ASN A 203 7.62 -10.10 10.33
CA ASN A 203 8.47 -10.54 9.22
C ASN A 203 7.66 -10.88 7.94
N ASP A 204 6.66 -10.06 7.63
CA ASP A 204 5.82 -10.25 6.45
C ASP A 204 6.60 -9.93 5.17
N VAL A 205 6.96 -10.97 4.44
CA VAL A 205 7.74 -10.88 3.19
C VAL A 205 7.01 -10.17 2.05
N VAL A 206 5.69 -10.06 2.13
CA VAL A 206 4.90 -9.35 1.12
C VAL A 206 5.27 -7.85 1.11
N ILE A 207 5.60 -7.29 2.28
CA ILE A 207 5.97 -5.87 2.41
C ILE A 207 7.19 -5.52 1.55
N PRO A 208 8.39 -6.11 1.73
CA PRO A 208 9.53 -5.78 0.89
C PRO A 208 9.31 -6.14 -0.59
N LEU A 209 8.53 -7.16 -0.91
CA LEU A 209 8.21 -7.52 -2.30
C LEU A 209 7.37 -6.45 -3.02
N VAL A 210 6.47 -5.76 -2.34
CA VAL A 210 5.73 -4.62 -2.91
C VAL A 210 6.67 -3.46 -3.23
N TYR A 211 7.67 -3.20 -2.39
CA TYR A 211 8.69 -2.20 -2.69
C TYR A 211 9.57 -2.61 -3.86
N VAL A 212 9.97 -3.90 -3.97
CA VAL A 212 10.66 -4.43 -5.15
C VAL A 212 9.85 -4.14 -6.41
N TYR A 213 8.54 -4.44 -6.38
CA TYR A 213 7.65 -4.16 -7.49
C TYR A 213 7.59 -2.66 -7.86
N ALA A 214 7.47 -1.78 -6.87
CA ALA A 214 7.50 -0.34 -7.10
C ALA A 214 8.84 0.13 -7.69
N TYR A 215 9.96 -0.42 -7.20
CA TYR A 215 11.30 -0.07 -7.68
C TYR A 215 11.57 -0.55 -9.11
N ILE A 216 11.05 -1.73 -9.50
CA ILE A 216 11.05 -2.16 -10.89
C ILE A 216 10.32 -1.13 -11.77
N GLY A 217 9.19 -0.60 -11.30
CA GLY A 217 8.50 0.49 -12.00
C GLY A 217 9.32 1.78 -12.11
N ILE A 218 10.11 2.12 -11.08
CA ILE A 218 11.03 3.26 -11.11
C ILE A 218 12.19 3.02 -12.09
N ILE A 219 12.77 1.82 -12.07
CA ILE A 219 13.83 1.42 -13.02
C ILE A 219 13.35 1.57 -14.47
N VAL A 220 12.15 1.08 -14.77
CA VAL A 220 11.58 1.16 -16.12
C VAL A 220 11.34 2.62 -16.53
N ARG A 221 10.86 3.44 -15.60
CA ARG A 221 10.51 4.83 -15.88
C ARG A 221 11.73 5.74 -16.07
N TYR A 222 12.76 5.55 -15.27
CA TYR A 222 13.94 6.44 -15.20
C TYR A 222 15.22 5.70 -15.62
N SER A 223 15.13 4.89 -16.67
CA SER A 223 16.26 4.13 -17.22
C SER A 223 17.37 5.00 -17.78
N ASP A 224 17.06 6.25 -18.13
CA ASP A 224 17.95 7.29 -18.63
C ASP A 224 18.59 8.18 -17.54
N VAL A 225 18.23 7.97 -16.26
CA VAL A 225 18.75 8.72 -15.11
C VAL A 225 19.66 7.83 -14.26
N PRO A 226 20.99 7.80 -14.52
CA PRO A 226 21.89 6.78 -13.96
C PRO A 226 21.88 6.66 -12.43
N LEU A 227 21.80 7.79 -11.71
CA LEU A 227 21.80 7.81 -10.24
C LEU A 227 20.55 7.15 -9.67
N VAL A 228 19.38 7.47 -10.24
CA VAL A 228 18.08 6.93 -9.82
C VAL A 228 17.98 5.45 -10.20
N LEU A 229 18.40 5.10 -11.43
CA LEU A 229 18.46 3.73 -11.92
C LEU A 229 19.29 2.84 -10.99
N ALA A 230 20.52 3.27 -10.67
CA ALA A 230 21.41 2.52 -9.77
C ALA A 230 20.81 2.39 -8.36
N GLY A 231 20.29 3.48 -7.80
CA GLY A 231 19.65 3.47 -6.47
C GLY A 231 18.45 2.54 -6.39
N ALA A 232 17.58 2.57 -7.41
CA ALA A 232 16.41 1.70 -7.47
C ALA A 232 16.80 0.22 -7.67
N ALA A 233 17.79 -0.07 -8.52
CA ALA A 233 18.28 -1.43 -8.75
C ALA A 233 18.91 -2.02 -7.47
N ILE A 234 19.80 -1.28 -6.81
CA ILE A 234 20.41 -1.70 -5.54
C ILE A 234 19.36 -1.91 -4.47
N GLY A 235 18.41 -0.98 -4.34
CA GLY A 235 17.30 -1.08 -3.37
C GLY A 235 16.42 -2.30 -3.65
N ALA A 236 16.05 -2.56 -4.90
CA ALA A 236 15.28 -3.73 -5.30
C ALA A 236 16.00 -5.04 -4.96
N VAL A 237 17.31 -5.13 -5.27
CA VAL A 237 18.14 -6.31 -4.95
C VAL A 237 18.24 -6.52 -3.43
N ALA A 238 18.48 -5.46 -2.65
CA ALA A 238 18.55 -5.54 -1.19
C ALA A 238 17.25 -6.04 -0.57
N LEU A 239 16.10 -5.55 -1.04
CA LEU A 239 14.79 -5.96 -0.55
C LEU A 239 14.40 -7.37 -1.02
N ALA A 240 14.78 -7.76 -2.23
CA ALA A 240 14.63 -9.13 -2.71
C ALA A 240 15.48 -10.11 -1.89
N ALA A 241 16.73 -9.73 -1.58
CA ALA A 241 17.62 -10.53 -0.73
C ALA A 241 17.06 -10.67 0.70
N LEU A 242 16.50 -9.59 1.29
CA LEU A 242 15.81 -9.64 2.58
C LEU A 242 14.65 -10.63 2.56
N SER A 243 13.85 -10.64 1.48
CA SER A 243 12.74 -11.57 1.30
C SER A 243 13.23 -13.02 1.14
N ALA A 244 14.28 -13.24 0.35
CA ALA A 244 14.88 -14.54 0.14
C ALA A 244 15.47 -15.13 1.44
N TYR A 245 16.15 -14.30 2.24
CA TYR A 245 16.70 -14.69 3.54
C TYR A 245 15.63 -15.25 4.48
N HIS A 246 14.43 -14.66 4.49
CA HIS A 246 13.31 -15.17 5.28
C HIS A 246 12.95 -16.62 4.93
N PHE A 247 12.89 -16.97 3.62
CA PHE A 247 12.55 -18.32 3.18
C PHE A 247 13.66 -19.35 3.48
N ILE A 248 14.92 -18.92 3.41
CA ILE A 248 16.07 -19.79 3.70
C ILE A 248 16.21 -19.99 5.22
N GLY A 249 16.15 -18.91 6.01
CA GLY A 249 16.28 -18.95 7.46
C GLY A 249 15.14 -19.71 8.15
N GLY A 250 13.89 -19.54 7.69
CA GLY A 250 12.72 -20.26 8.21
C GLY A 250 12.80 -21.78 7.98
N ARG A 251 13.44 -22.23 6.89
CA ARG A 251 13.69 -23.67 6.65
C ARG A 251 14.76 -24.28 7.54
N ALA A 252 15.74 -23.48 7.95
CA ALA A 252 16.81 -23.95 8.83
C ALA A 252 16.33 -24.18 10.28
N LEU A 253 15.40 -23.33 10.76
CA LEU A 253 14.85 -23.41 12.12
C LEU A 253 13.70 -24.43 12.25
N GLY A 254 13.07 -24.83 11.17
CA GLY A 254 11.99 -25.83 11.16
C GLY A 254 12.48 -27.29 11.11
N LYS A 255 13.78 -27.53 11.21
CA LYS A 255 14.41 -28.88 11.24
C LYS A 255 14.96 -29.25 12.63
N GLN A 256 14.65 -28.49 13.65
CA GLN A 256 14.87 -28.83 15.07
C GLN A 256 13.52 -29.07 15.72
#